data_5e5890c3625e5b270f7a3ce8cdf98434
#
_entry.id   5e5890c3625e5b270f7a3ce8cdf98434
#
_cell.length_a   1.000
_cell.length_b   1.000
_cell.length_c   1.000
_cell.angle_alpha   90.00
_cell.angle_beta   90.00
_cell.angle_gamma   90.00
#
_symmetry.space_group_name_H-M   'P 1'
#
loop_
_entity.id
_entity.type
_entity.pdbx_description
1 polymer ?
#
loop_
_entity_poly.entity_id
_entity_poly.type
_entity_poly.pdbx_seq_one_letter_code
_entity_poly.pdbx_strand_id
1 'polypeptide(L)'
;MMAARARMLANPEVDSLRQALAQADAPAYASLSTAQQAGVLYAAAMAARGLRDFEAARQWQGRLQARVNQNPAAAYQARLLGAELALATGEAARARELLGASASGPSAQQPRAWVLLRASAWTQGGQAREAAEQLQVWLAGRPRDAQAWQQLSAAYTAQGRTLQAVRAEAEVHAARLDYAAARDRLKAAQELARQGSAVDHIEASIIDTRSRQIESLLREQALER
;
A
#
# COMPACT_ATOMS: atom_id res chain seq x y z
N MET A 1 7.02 -6.88 -16.64
CA MET A 1 6.95 -6.71 -15.17
C MET A 1 5.52 -6.61 -14.67
N MET A 2 4.68 -5.68 -15.12
CA MET A 2 3.31 -5.56 -14.58
C MET A 2 2.46 -6.82 -14.75
N ALA A 3 2.52 -7.50 -15.91
CA ALA A 3 1.87 -8.80 -16.10
C ALA A 3 2.44 -9.90 -15.17
N ALA A 4 3.74 -9.86 -14.89
CA ALA A 4 4.36 -10.77 -13.92
C ALA A 4 3.86 -10.51 -12.50
N ARG A 5 3.76 -9.23 -12.09
CA ARG A 5 3.16 -8.84 -10.81
C ARG A 5 1.72 -9.33 -10.68
N ALA A 6 0.90 -9.08 -11.69
CA ALA A 6 -0.50 -9.53 -11.67
C ALA A 6 -0.62 -11.04 -11.51
N ARG A 7 0.20 -11.80 -12.23
CA ARG A 7 0.23 -13.27 -12.15
C ARG A 7 0.61 -13.77 -10.76
N MET A 8 1.67 -13.20 -10.16
CA MET A 8 2.11 -13.59 -8.82
C MET A 8 1.11 -13.24 -7.73
N LEU A 9 0.37 -12.14 -7.89
CA LEU A 9 -0.69 -11.76 -6.95
C LEU A 9 -1.96 -12.59 -7.11
N ALA A 10 -2.28 -13.01 -8.34
CA ALA A 10 -3.46 -13.83 -8.63
C ALA A 10 -3.29 -15.29 -8.20
N ASN A 11 -2.07 -15.81 -8.20
CA ASN A 11 -1.77 -17.20 -7.83
C ASN A 11 -0.57 -17.28 -6.88
N PRO A 12 -0.79 -17.02 -5.57
CA PRO A 12 0.26 -17.02 -4.55
C PRO A 12 0.60 -18.42 -4.00
N GLU A 13 0.16 -19.50 -4.67
CA GLU A 13 0.43 -20.87 -4.25
C GLU A 13 1.91 -21.22 -4.32
N VAL A 14 2.38 -22.01 -3.36
CA VAL A 14 3.80 -22.36 -3.20
C VAL A 14 4.40 -22.94 -4.49
N ASP A 15 3.66 -23.80 -5.21
CA ASP A 15 4.15 -24.41 -6.44
C ASP A 15 4.31 -23.37 -7.57
N SER A 16 3.37 -22.43 -7.70
CA SER A 16 3.49 -21.30 -8.62
C SER A 16 4.69 -20.42 -8.32
N LEU A 17 4.96 -20.18 -7.03
CA LEU A 17 6.12 -19.41 -6.59
C LEU A 17 7.42 -20.15 -6.91
N ARG A 18 7.50 -21.45 -6.62
CA ARG A 18 8.67 -22.29 -6.97
C ARG A 18 8.90 -22.36 -8.48
N GLN A 19 7.83 -22.47 -9.27
CA GLN A 19 7.91 -22.47 -10.72
C GLN A 19 8.48 -21.14 -11.25
N ALA A 20 8.09 -20.01 -10.68
CA ALA A 20 8.63 -18.69 -11.06
C ALA A 20 10.14 -18.58 -10.77
N LEU A 21 10.62 -19.14 -9.67
CA LEU A 21 12.05 -19.23 -9.36
C LEU A 21 12.78 -20.13 -10.36
N ALA A 22 12.26 -21.33 -10.64
CA ALA A 22 12.85 -22.26 -11.59
C ALA A 22 12.96 -21.66 -13.00
N GLN A 23 12.00 -20.84 -13.45
CA GLN A 23 12.08 -20.15 -14.73
C GLN A 23 13.24 -19.15 -14.80
N ALA A 24 13.60 -18.51 -13.69
CA ALA A 24 14.69 -17.54 -13.64
C ALA A 24 16.08 -18.20 -13.67
N ASP A 25 16.18 -19.46 -13.22
CA ASP A 25 17.41 -20.27 -13.25
C ASP A 25 17.51 -21.20 -14.48
N ALA A 26 16.43 -21.28 -15.29
CA ALA A 26 16.41 -22.16 -16.46
C ALA A 26 17.39 -21.65 -17.55
N PRO A 27 18.07 -22.59 -18.27
CA PRO A 27 18.95 -22.21 -19.41
C PRO A 27 18.23 -21.38 -20.47
N ALA A 28 16.94 -21.63 -20.68
CA ALA A 28 16.08 -20.88 -21.62
C ALA A 28 15.98 -19.37 -21.28
N TYR A 29 16.24 -18.96 -20.03
CA TYR A 29 16.25 -17.55 -19.65
C TYR A 29 17.21 -16.71 -20.52
N ALA A 30 18.36 -17.26 -20.87
CA ALA A 30 19.38 -16.53 -21.65
C ALA A 30 18.90 -16.18 -23.08
N SER A 31 18.01 -16.98 -23.66
CA SER A 31 17.45 -16.77 -25.01
C SER A 31 16.27 -15.78 -25.06
N LEU A 32 15.76 -15.36 -23.91
CA LEU A 32 14.64 -14.42 -23.82
C LEU A 32 15.07 -12.99 -24.19
N SER A 33 14.13 -12.21 -24.74
CA SER A 33 14.32 -10.77 -24.92
C SER A 33 14.52 -10.06 -23.56
N THR A 34 15.17 -8.90 -23.57
CA THR A 34 15.40 -8.10 -22.34
C THR A 34 14.13 -7.84 -21.56
N ALA A 35 13.01 -7.55 -22.24
CA ALA A 35 11.72 -7.32 -21.61
C ALA A 35 11.15 -8.60 -20.94
N GLN A 36 11.31 -9.75 -21.57
CA GLN A 36 10.90 -11.03 -21.01
C GLN A 36 11.79 -11.41 -19.82
N GLN A 37 13.10 -11.25 -19.93
CA GLN A 37 14.05 -11.46 -18.83
C GLN A 37 13.71 -10.58 -17.62
N ALA A 38 13.40 -9.30 -17.83
CA ALA A 38 12.94 -8.42 -16.76
C ALA A 38 11.63 -8.90 -16.11
N GLY A 39 10.71 -9.45 -16.90
CA GLY A 39 9.47 -10.04 -16.39
C GLY A 39 9.72 -11.26 -15.52
N VAL A 40 10.63 -12.15 -15.94
CA VAL A 40 11.02 -13.36 -15.20
C VAL A 40 11.72 -13.00 -13.88
N LEU A 41 12.71 -12.09 -13.93
CA LEU A 41 13.40 -11.63 -12.70
C LEU A 41 12.46 -10.94 -11.71
N TYR A 42 11.50 -10.16 -12.21
CA TYR A 42 10.48 -9.53 -11.38
C TYR A 42 9.59 -10.58 -10.70
N ALA A 43 9.16 -11.62 -11.44
CA ALA A 43 8.38 -12.72 -10.89
C ALA A 43 9.18 -13.51 -9.84
N ALA A 44 10.47 -13.79 -10.10
CA ALA A 44 11.34 -14.49 -9.15
C ALA A 44 11.52 -13.70 -7.84
N ALA A 45 11.73 -12.40 -7.91
CA ALA A 45 11.84 -11.57 -6.71
C ALA A 45 10.54 -11.57 -5.89
N MET A 46 9.36 -11.49 -6.56
CA MET A 46 8.07 -11.59 -5.89
C MET A 46 7.82 -13.00 -5.31
N ALA A 47 8.22 -14.05 -6.02
CA ALA A 47 8.08 -15.43 -5.58
C ALA A 47 8.92 -15.71 -4.34
N ALA A 48 10.18 -15.31 -4.33
CA ALA A 48 11.07 -15.43 -3.17
C ALA A 48 10.49 -14.67 -1.96
N ARG A 49 9.98 -13.45 -2.15
CA ARG A 49 9.24 -12.71 -1.11
C ARG A 49 8.04 -13.49 -0.60
N GLY A 50 7.25 -14.10 -1.49
CA GLY A 50 6.07 -14.90 -1.12
C GLY A 50 6.45 -16.13 -0.28
N LEU A 51 7.59 -16.73 -0.57
CA LEU A 51 8.18 -17.82 0.22
C LEU A 51 8.92 -17.35 1.48
N ARG A 52 8.93 -16.04 1.76
CA ARG A 52 9.63 -15.37 2.87
C ARG A 52 11.16 -15.50 2.81
N ASP A 53 11.71 -15.86 1.67
CA ASP A 53 13.14 -15.80 1.40
C ASP A 53 13.52 -14.40 0.91
N PHE A 54 13.68 -13.49 1.87
CA PHE A 54 13.97 -12.08 1.57
C PHE A 54 15.38 -11.86 1.04
N GLU A 55 16.32 -12.77 1.35
CA GLU A 55 17.68 -12.69 0.80
C GLU A 55 17.67 -13.01 -0.70
N ALA A 56 17.08 -14.13 -1.09
CA ALA A 56 16.90 -14.45 -2.50
C ALA A 56 16.06 -13.36 -3.23
N ALA A 57 15.03 -12.82 -2.58
CA ALA A 57 14.23 -11.75 -3.17
C ALA A 57 15.07 -10.49 -3.49
N ARG A 58 15.99 -10.09 -2.61
CA ARG A 58 16.93 -8.99 -2.84
C ARG A 58 17.92 -9.29 -3.96
N GLN A 59 18.45 -10.51 -4.01
CA GLN A 59 19.36 -10.93 -5.10
C GLN A 59 18.66 -10.88 -6.46
N TRP A 60 17.44 -11.39 -6.58
CA TRP A 60 16.65 -11.31 -7.81
C TRP A 60 16.31 -9.88 -8.19
N GLN A 61 15.96 -9.04 -7.21
CA GLN A 61 15.69 -7.62 -7.44
C GLN A 61 16.96 -6.87 -7.90
N GLY A 62 18.14 -7.18 -7.36
CA GLY A 62 19.42 -6.62 -7.81
C GLY A 62 19.72 -6.99 -9.27
N ARG A 63 19.53 -8.26 -9.66
CA ARG A 63 19.66 -8.72 -11.06
C ARG A 63 18.66 -8.00 -11.97
N LEU A 64 17.41 -7.82 -11.52
CA LEU A 64 16.41 -7.07 -12.26
C LEU A 64 16.86 -5.61 -12.46
N GLN A 65 17.30 -4.94 -11.40
CA GLN A 65 17.73 -3.52 -11.47
C GLN A 65 18.88 -3.33 -12.46
N ALA A 66 19.87 -4.23 -12.44
CA ALA A 66 20.97 -4.22 -13.39
C ALA A 66 20.49 -4.43 -14.85
N ARG A 67 19.47 -5.28 -15.03
CA ARG A 67 18.95 -5.60 -16.37
C ARG A 67 18.18 -4.46 -17.00
N VAL A 68 17.53 -3.62 -16.19
CA VAL A 68 16.62 -2.55 -16.66
C VAL A 68 17.17 -1.14 -16.50
N ASN A 69 18.42 -0.97 -16.09
CA ASN A 69 19.03 0.31 -15.76
C ASN A 69 18.96 1.36 -16.89
N GLN A 70 19.01 0.93 -18.16
CA GLN A 70 18.92 1.78 -19.33
C GLN A 70 17.50 2.19 -19.71
N ASN A 71 16.47 1.59 -19.09
CA ASN A 71 15.08 1.94 -19.35
C ASN A 71 14.48 2.61 -18.10
N PRO A 72 14.30 3.95 -18.10
CA PRO A 72 13.87 4.70 -16.90
C PRO A 72 12.56 4.20 -16.29
N ALA A 73 11.57 3.83 -17.12
CA ALA A 73 10.27 3.34 -16.65
C ALA A 73 10.41 1.94 -16.01
N ALA A 74 11.20 1.05 -16.60
CA ALA A 74 11.47 -0.27 -16.05
C ALA A 74 12.34 -0.20 -14.77
N ALA A 75 13.37 0.66 -14.77
CA ALA A 75 14.21 0.91 -13.59
C ALA A 75 13.37 1.48 -12.42
N TYR A 76 12.41 2.35 -12.70
CA TYR A 76 11.48 2.86 -11.70
C TYR A 76 10.65 1.73 -11.07
N GLN A 77 10.09 0.81 -11.87
CA GLN A 77 9.33 -0.34 -11.37
C GLN A 77 10.22 -1.30 -10.52
N ALA A 78 11.46 -1.50 -10.93
CA ALA A 78 12.42 -2.30 -10.16
C ALA A 78 12.77 -1.65 -8.81
N ARG A 79 12.88 -0.32 -8.76
CA ARG A 79 13.09 0.43 -7.50
C ARG A 79 11.87 0.35 -6.57
N LEU A 80 10.65 0.45 -7.11
CA LEU A 80 9.43 0.27 -6.31
C LEU A 80 9.38 -1.13 -5.67
N LEU A 81 9.73 -2.17 -6.43
CA LEU A 81 9.84 -3.53 -5.88
C LEU A 81 10.91 -3.61 -4.79
N GLY A 82 12.08 -2.99 -4.99
CA GLY A 82 13.12 -2.89 -3.97
C GLY A 82 12.64 -2.21 -2.68
N ALA A 83 11.87 -1.12 -2.81
CA ALA A 83 11.27 -0.45 -1.67
C ALA A 83 10.22 -1.32 -0.94
N GLU A 84 9.41 -2.08 -1.69
CA GLU A 84 8.48 -3.06 -1.11
C GLU A 84 9.21 -4.14 -0.31
N LEU A 85 10.35 -4.64 -0.80
CA LEU A 85 11.17 -5.64 -0.12
C LEU A 85 11.81 -5.07 1.15
N ALA A 86 12.36 -3.87 1.07
CA ALA A 86 12.94 -3.18 2.22
C ALA A 86 11.89 -2.94 3.33
N LEU A 87 10.67 -2.53 2.97
CA LEU A 87 9.58 -2.37 3.94
C LEU A 87 9.15 -3.71 4.56
N ALA A 88 9.16 -4.79 3.79
CA ALA A 88 8.81 -6.12 4.28
C ALA A 88 9.82 -6.66 5.31
N THR A 89 11.06 -6.14 5.31
CA THR A 89 12.12 -6.49 6.27
C THR A 89 12.36 -5.41 7.32
N GLY A 90 11.50 -4.37 7.39
CA GLY A 90 11.63 -3.30 8.38
C GLY A 90 12.70 -2.23 8.06
N GLU A 91 13.28 -2.27 6.86
CA GLU A 91 14.35 -1.38 6.42
C GLU A 91 13.80 -0.05 5.88
N ALA A 92 13.06 0.70 6.71
CA ALA A 92 12.37 1.93 6.31
C ALA A 92 13.31 2.99 5.70
N ALA A 93 14.53 3.14 6.23
CA ALA A 93 15.52 4.05 5.68
C ALA A 93 15.92 3.66 4.25
N ARG A 94 16.16 2.38 4.00
CA ARG A 94 16.46 1.84 2.68
C ARG A 94 15.31 2.03 1.69
N ALA A 95 14.07 1.82 2.14
CA ALA A 95 12.90 2.08 1.30
C ALA A 95 12.83 3.55 0.87
N ARG A 96 13.11 4.50 1.78
CA ARG A 96 13.15 5.94 1.45
C ARG A 96 14.24 6.28 0.44
N GLU A 97 15.42 5.72 0.57
CA GLU A 97 16.50 5.89 -0.41
C GLU A 97 16.08 5.43 -1.81
N LEU A 98 15.49 4.23 -1.91
CA LEU A 98 15.05 3.65 -3.18
C LEU A 98 13.91 4.45 -3.83
N LEU A 99 13.01 5.00 -3.03
CA LEU A 99 11.93 5.87 -3.52
C LEU A 99 12.46 7.25 -3.96
N GLY A 100 13.58 7.68 -3.42
CA GLY A 100 14.21 8.97 -3.71
C GLY A 100 13.39 10.16 -3.18
N ALA A 101 13.95 11.35 -3.34
CA ALA A 101 13.19 12.59 -3.16
C ALA A 101 12.04 12.61 -4.19
N SER A 102 10.90 13.18 -3.82
CA SER A 102 9.78 13.41 -4.74
C SER A 102 10.27 13.86 -6.09
N ALA A 103 9.79 13.26 -7.15
CA ALA A 103 9.70 13.99 -8.40
C ALA A 103 8.99 15.32 -8.07
N SER A 104 9.55 16.43 -8.50
CA SER A 104 9.08 17.77 -8.16
C SER A 104 7.57 17.90 -8.42
N GLY A 105 6.76 18.09 -7.37
CA GLY A 105 5.33 18.28 -7.50
C GLY A 105 4.50 17.84 -6.28
N PRO A 106 3.25 18.28 -6.20
CA PRO A 106 2.33 17.91 -5.12
C PRO A 106 2.09 16.40 -5.04
N SER A 107 1.89 15.86 -3.84
CA SER A 107 1.62 14.43 -3.60
C SER A 107 0.47 13.88 -4.45
N ALA A 108 -0.54 14.71 -4.72
CA ALA A 108 -1.69 14.33 -5.56
C ALA A 108 -1.35 13.97 -7.02
N GLN A 109 -0.20 14.41 -7.54
CA GLN A 109 0.26 14.14 -8.90
C GLN A 109 1.24 12.97 -8.99
N GLN A 110 1.69 12.44 -7.85
CA GLN A 110 2.62 11.33 -7.81
C GLN A 110 1.94 10.00 -8.15
N PRO A 111 2.68 9.00 -8.70
CA PRO A 111 2.14 7.67 -8.91
C PRO A 111 1.65 7.04 -7.59
N ARG A 112 0.46 6.43 -7.61
CA ARG A 112 -0.17 5.82 -6.43
C ARG A 112 0.77 4.88 -5.65
N ALA A 113 1.47 4.00 -6.35
CA ALA A 113 2.40 3.05 -5.72
C ALA A 113 3.50 3.77 -4.93
N TRP A 114 4.04 4.86 -5.47
CA TRP A 114 5.05 5.66 -4.80
C TRP A 114 4.49 6.33 -3.53
N VAL A 115 3.30 6.93 -3.61
CA VAL A 115 2.64 7.58 -2.46
C VAL A 115 2.45 6.59 -1.31
N LEU A 116 1.92 5.41 -1.61
CA LEU A 116 1.66 4.38 -0.59
C LEU A 116 2.95 3.82 0.02
N LEU A 117 3.95 3.51 -0.79
CA LEU A 117 5.23 3.00 -0.29
C LEU A 117 5.97 4.05 0.55
N ARG A 118 5.92 5.32 0.14
CA ARG A 118 6.53 6.40 0.91
C ARG A 118 5.83 6.62 2.25
N ALA A 119 4.51 6.60 2.26
CA ALA A 119 3.75 6.70 3.51
C ALA A 119 4.08 5.53 4.46
N SER A 120 4.16 4.30 3.95
CA SER A 120 4.64 3.14 4.73
C SER A 120 6.05 3.36 5.28
N ALA A 121 6.98 3.83 4.43
CA ALA A 121 8.37 4.06 4.83
C ALA A 121 8.49 5.15 5.91
N TRP A 122 7.70 6.20 5.81
CA TRP A 122 7.63 7.24 6.82
C TRP A 122 7.03 6.74 8.13
N THR A 123 5.91 6.00 8.08
CA THR A 123 5.27 5.45 9.28
C THR A 123 6.21 4.50 10.02
N GLN A 124 6.84 3.56 9.31
CA GLN A 124 7.81 2.62 9.90
C GLN A 124 9.08 3.32 10.38
N GLY A 125 9.48 4.41 9.74
CA GLY A 125 10.67 5.20 10.08
C GLY A 125 10.44 6.27 11.15
N GLY A 126 9.30 6.27 11.85
CA GLY A 126 8.99 7.22 12.90
C GLY A 126 8.49 8.60 12.44
N GLN A 127 8.23 8.76 11.14
CA GLN A 127 7.72 10.00 10.52
C GLN A 127 6.22 9.87 10.20
N ALA A 128 5.44 9.35 11.13
CA ALA A 128 4.02 9.04 10.94
C ALA A 128 3.16 10.30 10.69
N ARG A 129 3.61 11.47 11.16
CA ARG A 129 2.92 12.74 10.90
C ARG A 129 2.99 13.11 9.43
N GLU A 130 4.16 13.08 8.83
CA GLU A 130 4.40 13.37 7.42
C GLU A 130 3.67 12.38 6.52
N ALA A 131 3.61 11.10 6.92
CA ALA A 131 2.82 10.09 6.24
C ALA A 131 1.33 10.45 6.23
N ALA A 132 0.78 10.85 7.38
CA ALA A 132 -0.62 11.23 7.49
C ALA A 132 -0.94 12.47 6.65
N GLU A 133 -0.13 13.52 6.71
CA GLU A 133 -0.30 14.74 5.93
C GLU A 133 -0.30 14.44 4.41
N GLN A 134 0.63 13.63 3.94
CA GLN A 134 0.67 13.21 2.53
C GLN A 134 -0.57 12.42 2.11
N LEU A 135 -1.01 11.47 2.95
CA LEU A 135 -2.17 10.63 2.65
C LEU A 135 -3.48 11.42 2.68
N GLN A 136 -3.63 12.41 3.56
CA GLN A 136 -4.79 13.31 3.57
C GLN A 136 -4.91 14.08 2.25
N VAL A 137 -3.80 14.64 1.75
CA VAL A 137 -3.78 15.33 0.44
C VAL A 137 -4.14 14.36 -0.70
N TRP A 138 -3.63 13.14 -0.65
CA TRP A 138 -3.96 12.10 -1.64
C TRP A 138 -5.44 11.74 -1.63
N LEU A 139 -6.01 11.50 -0.45
CA LEU A 139 -7.38 11.08 -0.23
C LEU A 139 -8.41 12.16 -0.51
N ALA A 140 -8.05 13.44 -0.41
CA ALA A 140 -8.93 14.55 -0.80
C ALA A 140 -9.37 14.47 -2.27
N GLY A 141 -8.47 14.00 -3.15
CA GLY A 141 -8.81 13.77 -4.57
C GLY A 141 -9.21 12.33 -4.91
N ARG A 142 -9.06 11.39 -3.97
CA ARG A 142 -9.26 9.95 -4.18
C ARG A 142 -9.90 9.26 -2.97
N PRO A 143 -11.13 9.66 -2.58
CA PRO A 143 -11.76 9.20 -1.34
C PRO A 143 -12.09 7.70 -1.34
N ARG A 144 -12.07 7.04 -2.49
CA ARG A 144 -12.32 5.59 -2.61
C ARG A 144 -11.05 4.73 -2.60
N ASP A 145 -9.88 5.29 -2.29
CA ASP A 145 -8.65 4.51 -2.17
C ASP A 145 -8.55 3.83 -0.81
N ALA A 146 -9.13 2.64 -0.69
CA ALA A 146 -9.16 1.86 0.55
C ALA A 146 -7.75 1.59 1.12
N GLN A 147 -6.74 1.38 0.26
CA GLN A 147 -5.38 1.12 0.74
C GLN A 147 -4.73 2.39 1.30
N ALA A 148 -5.02 3.56 0.72
CA ALA A 148 -4.54 4.83 1.28
C ALA A 148 -5.19 5.13 2.65
N TRP A 149 -6.49 4.83 2.82
CA TRP A 149 -7.15 4.90 4.11
C TRP A 149 -6.53 3.96 5.14
N GLN A 150 -6.20 2.73 4.74
CA GLN A 150 -5.53 1.76 5.60
C GLN A 150 -4.15 2.27 6.07
N GLN A 151 -3.37 2.86 5.17
CA GLN A 151 -2.09 3.48 5.51
C GLN A 151 -2.27 4.70 6.43
N LEU A 152 -3.32 5.49 6.22
CA LEU A 152 -3.64 6.63 7.07
C LEU A 152 -4.03 6.18 8.49
N SER A 153 -4.82 5.12 8.62
CA SER A 153 -5.12 4.52 9.93
C SER A 153 -3.84 4.08 10.65
N ALA A 154 -2.94 3.39 9.97
CA ALA A 154 -1.66 2.98 10.53
C ALA A 154 -0.78 4.17 10.97
N ALA A 155 -0.76 5.25 10.16
CA ALA A 155 -0.04 6.47 10.51
C ALA A 155 -0.64 7.19 11.73
N TYR A 156 -1.96 7.22 11.88
CA TYR A 156 -2.62 7.76 13.08
C TYR A 156 -2.38 6.89 14.32
N THR A 157 -2.42 5.57 14.16
CA THR A 157 -2.09 4.63 15.25
C THR A 157 -0.67 4.86 15.77
N ALA A 158 0.30 5.01 14.87
CA ALA A 158 1.69 5.29 15.23
C ALA A 158 1.87 6.65 15.93
N GLN A 159 0.93 7.59 15.77
CA GLN A 159 0.88 8.88 16.45
C GLN A 159 0.09 8.84 17.77
N GLY A 160 -0.51 7.71 18.15
CA GLY A 160 -1.44 7.61 19.28
C GLY A 160 -2.80 8.29 19.06
N ARG A 161 -3.13 8.67 17.83
CA ARG A 161 -4.40 9.33 17.46
C ARG A 161 -5.49 8.30 17.21
N THR A 162 -5.91 7.63 18.28
CA THR A 162 -6.81 6.45 18.20
C THR A 162 -8.14 6.75 17.53
N LEU A 163 -8.75 7.91 17.84
CA LEU A 163 -10.06 8.28 17.27
C LEU A 163 -9.99 8.43 15.75
N GLN A 164 -8.97 9.15 15.27
CA GLN A 164 -8.72 9.32 13.84
C GLN A 164 -8.37 7.99 13.14
N ALA A 165 -7.64 7.11 13.83
CA ALA A 165 -7.29 5.79 13.30
C ALA A 165 -8.55 4.95 13.07
N VAL A 166 -9.46 4.87 14.05
CA VAL A 166 -10.71 4.11 13.93
C VAL A 166 -11.63 4.70 12.86
N ARG A 167 -11.70 6.04 12.74
CA ARG A 167 -12.43 6.67 11.63
C ARG A 167 -11.82 6.31 10.27
N ALA A 168 -10.50 6.34 10.15
CA ALA A 168 -9.84 5.95 8.90
C ALA A 168 -10.10 4.47 8.54
N GLU A 169 -10.20 3.57 9.52
CA GLU A 169 -10.62 2.18 9.30
C GLU A 169 -12.06 2.10 8.78
N ALA A 170 -12.99 2.91 9.29
CA ALA A 170 -14.34 2.97 8.75
C ALA A 170 -14.35 3.37 7.27
N GLU A 171 -13.49 4.31 6.88
CA GLU A 171 -13.35 4.71 5.47
C GLU A 171 -12.75 3.60 4.59
N VAL A 172 -11.89 2.70 5.14
CA VAL A 172 -11.43 1.50 4.42
C VAL A 172 -12.63 0.64 4.00
N HIS A 173 -13.55 0.38 4.94
CA HIS A 173 -14.76 -0.41 4.67
C HIS A 173 -15.70 0.32 3.71
N ALA A 174 -15.93 1.61 3.91
CA ALA A 174 -16.76 2.43 3.03
C ALA A 174 -16.23 2.45 1.58
N ALA A 175 -14.90 2.58 1.41
CA ALA A 175 -14.26 2.54 0.09
C ALA A 175 -14.38 1.17 -0.61
N ARG A 176 -14.64 0.10 0.14
CA ARG A 176 -14.91 -1.26 -0.36
C ARG A 176 -16.41 -1.54 -0.52
N LEU A 177 -17.27 -0.54 -0.31
CA LEU A 177 -18.73 -0.66 -0.32
C LEU A 177 -19.30 -1.60 0.78
N ASP A 178 -18.51 -1.89 1.80
CA ASP A 178 -18.92 -2.62 3.00
C ASP A 178 -19.46 -1.62 4.05
N TYR A 179 -20.64 -1.09 3.77
CA TYR A 179 -21.24 -0.06 4.61
C TYR A 179 -21.67 -0.59 5.99
N ALA A 180 -21.93 -1.89 6.13
CA ALA A 180 -22.24 -2.49 7.42
C ALA A 180 -21.03 -2.44 8.35
N ALA A 181 -19.86 -2.90 7.89
CA ALA A 181 -18.63 -2.83 8.66
C ALA A 181 -18.18 -1.37 8.89
N ALA A 182 -18.36 -0.49 7.90
CA ALA A 182 -18.06 0.94 8.06
C ALA A 182 -18.89 1.57 9.19
N ARG A 183 -20.21 1.30 9.25
CA ARG A 183 -21.11 1.74 10.33
C ARG A 183 -20.62 1.26 11.70
N ASP A 184 -20.26 -0.03 11.80
CA ASP A 184 -19.85 -0.60 13.08
C ASP A 184 -18.54 0.02 13.58
N ARG A 185 -17.61 0.34 12.67
CA ARG A 185 -16.38 1.10 13.01
C ARG A 185 -16.68 2.54 13.43
N LEU A 186 -17.64 3.21 12.79
CA LEU A 186 -18.03 4.58 13.18
C LEU A 186 -18.72 4.58 14.55
N LYS A 187 -19.52 3.57 14.89
CA LYS A 187 -20.07 3.42 16.24
C LYS A 187 -18.97 3.26 17.28
N ALA A 188 -17.95 2.43 17.00
CA ALA A 188 -16.79 2.30 17.89
C ALA A 188 -16.05 3.64 18.06
N ALA A 189 -15.91 4.42 16.98
CA ALA A 189 -15.32 5.77 17.05
C ALA A 189 -16.18 6.74 17.89
N GLN A 190 -17.51 6.68 17.78
CA GLN A 190 -18.42 7.48 18.62
C GLN A 190 -18.30 7.14 20.11
N GLU A 191 -18.21 5.84 20.44
CA GLU A 191 -17.97 5.43 21.84
C GLU A 191 -16.63 5.94 22.37
N LEU A 192 -15.56 5.86 21.58
CA LEU A 192 -14.26 6.43 21.96
C LEU A 192 -14.33 7.95 22.15
N ALA A 193 -15.07 8.66 21.29
CA ALA A 193 -15.24 10.11 21.39
C ALA A 193 -15.96 10.52 22.69
N ARG A 194 -16.93 9.73 23.15
CA ARG A 194 -17.64 9.97 24.42
C ARG A 194 -16.78 9.74 25.65
N GLN A 195 -15.78 8.85 25.57
CA GLN A 195 -14.86 8.52 26.67
C GLN A 195 -13.65 9.45 26.71
N GLY A 196 -13.38 10.17 25.62
CA GLY A 196 -12.23 11.08 25.47
C GLY A 196 -12.40 12.40 26.18
N SER A 197 -11.28 13.06 26.49
CA SER A 197 -11.27 14.43 27.00
C SER A 197 -11.72 15.43 25.90
N ALA A 198 -12.15 16.61 26.30
CA ALA A 198 -12.77 17.68 25.49
C ALA A 198 -12.02 18.15 24.21
N VAL A 199 -10.87 17.58 23.91
CA VAL A 199 -9.94 18.03 22.85
C VAL A 199 -10.37 17.62 21.43
N ASP A 200 -11.33 16.70 21.28
CA ASP A 200 -11.63 16.11 19.96
C ASP A 200 -13.06 16.35 19.44
N HIS A 201 -13.67 17.47 19.83
CA HIS A 201 -15.03 17.83 19.37
C HIS A 201 -15.15 17.96 17.85
N ILE A 202 -14.09 18.40 17.17
CA ILE A 202 -14.09 18.52 15.71
C ILE A 202 -14.13 17.13 15.08
N GLU A 203 -13.30 16.22 15.54
CA GLU A 203 -13.27 14.85 15.03
C GLU A 203 -14.58 14.11 15.34
N ALA A 204 -15.15 14.28 16.54
CA ALA A 204 -16.45 13.73 16.89
C ALA A 204 -17.56 14.20 15.94
N SER A 205 -17.60 15.51 15.60
CA SER A 205 -18.56 16.05 14.64
C SER A 205 -18.39 15.48 13.23
N ILE A 206 -17.15 15.24 12.80
CA ILE A 206 -16.85 14.57 11.52
C ILE A 206 -17.39 13.15 11.53
N ILE A 207 -17.15 12.39 12.61
CA ILE A 207 -17.61 11.01 12.78
C ILE A 207 -19.15 10.95 12.75
N ASP A 208 -19.85 11.84 13.46
CA ASP A 208 -21.31 11.87 13.49
C ASP A 208 -21.90 12.19 12.10
N THR A 209 -21.29 13.11 11.39
CA THR A 209 -21.72 13.46 10.03
C THR A 209 -21.50 12.26 9.10
N ARG A 210 -20.35 11.61 9.21
CA ARG A 210 -20.02 10.45 8.39
C ARG A 210 -20.91 9.23 8.71
N SER A 211 -21.24 9.02 9.99
CA SER A 211 -22.15 7.98 10.42
C SER A 211 -23.51 8.09 9.75
N ARG A 212 -24.11 9.29 9.73
CA ARG A 212 -25.38 9.55 9.04
C ARG A 212 -25.30 9.28 7.53
N GLN A 213 -24.19 9.63 6.89
CA GLN A 213 -23.97 9.35 5.45
C GLN A 213 -23.91 7.83 5.18
N ILE A 214 -23.15 7.08 6.00
CA ILE A 214 -23.02 5.62 5.85
C ILE A 214 -24.38 4.93 6.10
N GLU A 215 -25.15 5.40 7.05
CA GLU A 215 -26.52 4.87 7.30
C GLU A 215 -27.46 5.12 6.12
N SER A 216 -27.32 6.26 5.42
CA SER A 216 -28.08 6.51 4.17
C SER A 216 -27.67 5.53 3.07
N LEU A 217 -26.36 5.40 2.83
CA LEU A 217 -25.82 4.47 1.82
C LEU A 217 -26.21 3.01 2.11
N LEU A 218 -26.24 2.61 3.37
CA LEU A 218 -26.66 1.27 3.78
C LEU A 218 -28.13 1.02 3.49
N ARG A 219 -29.02 2.02 3.71
CA ARG A 219 -30.43 1.94 3.35
C ARG A 219 -30.64 1.87 1.84
N GLU A 220 -29.91 2.69 1.07
CA GLU A 220 -29.95 2.67 -0.39
C GLU A 220 -29.54 1.28 -0.92
N GLN A 221 -28.43 0.73 -0.41
CA GLN A 221 -27.95 -0.61 -0.78
C GLN A 221 -28.95 -1.72 -0.45
N ALA A 222 -29.74 -1.56 0.62
CA ALA A 222 -30.77 -2.53 1.00
C ALA A 222 -32.00 -2.48 0.07
N LEU A 223 -32.27 -1.35 -0.57
CA LEU A 223 -33.38 -1.18 -1.52
C LEU A 223 -33.06 -1.72 -2.92
N GLU A 224 -31.75 -1.86 -3.24
CA GLU A 224 -31.26 -2.37 -4.54
C GLU A 224 -31.15 -3.90 -4.60
N ARG A 225 -31.41 -4.61 -3.48
CA ARG A 225 -31.34 -6.08 -3.36
C ARG A 225 -32.72 -6.70 -3.41
#